data_68223d6019c5580e2a23b21d9b2ac9c5
#
_entry.id   68223d6019c5580e2a23b21d9b2ac9c5
#
_cell.length_a   1.000
_cell.length_b   1.000
_cell.length_c   1.000
_cell.angle_alpha   90.00
_cell.angle_beta   90.00
_cell.angle_gamma   90.00
#
_symmetry.space_group_name_H-M   'P 1'
#
loop_
_entity.id
_entity.type
_entity.pdbx_description
1 polymer ?
#
loop_
_entity_poly.entity_id
_entity_poly.type
_entity_poly.pdbx_seq_one_letter_code
_entity_poly.pdbx_strand_id
1 'polypeptide(L)'
;MILGVTLSVVMLAANMYLGLRVGMTVSASIPAAVVSMAILRGVLRRGTVLENNIVQTMASTGESLAAGVIFTVPALVLIGAWQDFRFWPTTLIAMLGGLLGVVLMVPLRRALIVNRPDLPYPEGVACAHVLATGQRGGAGVRLIGFGLAAGAAVKFLVTGVHLLRGAIEAAWAVGRGIVYVGADVSPALLGVGYIVGIRVASLVFLGGFMAWGVALPLMARGGTETPIEQAWSV
;
A
#
# COMPACT_ATOMS: atom_id res chain seq x y z
N MET A 1 -15.64 3.69 17.42
CA MET A 1 -15.18 4.92 16.74
C MET A 1 -13.80 5.36 17.21
N ILE A 2 -13.53 5.55 18.50
CA ILE A 2 -12.20 5.98 19.01
C ILE A 2 -11.09 5.07 18.47
N LEU A 3 -11.23 3.75 18.58
CA LEU A 3 -10.25 2.80 18.05
C LEU A 3 -10.01 2.99 16.54
N GLY A 4 -11.05 3.23 15.75
CA GLY A 4 -10.92 3.47 14.30
C GLY A 4 -10.13 4.73 14.00
N VAL A 5 -10.40 5.84 14.71
CA VAL A 5 -9.64 7.10 14.55
C VAL A 5 -8.18 6.89 14.96
N THR A 6 -7.93 6.24 16.10
CA THR A 6 -6.56 5.98 16.55
C THR A 6 -5.78 5.14 15.55
N LEU A 7 -6.38 4.06 15.05
CA LEU A 7 -5.76 3.22 14.01
C LEU A 7 -5.57 3.98 12.70
N SER A 8 -6.50 4.87 12.32
CA SER A 8 -6.37 5.74 11.13
C SER A 8 -5.11 6.60 11.21
N VAL A 9 -4.87 7.25 12.35
CA VAL A 9 -3.67 8.07 12.56
C VAL A 9 -2.40 7.23 12.55
N VAL A 10 -2.42 6.05 13.18
CA VAL A 10 -1.26 5.14 13.18
C VAL A 10 -0.95 4.63 11.77
N MET A 11 -1.98 4.21 11.01
CA MET A 11 -1.79 3.72 9.64
C MET A 11 -1.39 4.84 8.69
N LEU A 12 -1.91 6.06 8.87
CA LEU A 12 -1.46 7.24 8.14
C LEU A 12 0.04 7.48 8.38
N ALA A 13 0.47 7.54 9.63
CA ALA A 13 1.89 7.77 9.96
C ALA A 13 2.79 6.65 9.42
N ALA A 14 2.37 5.39 9.53
CA ALA A 14 3.12 4.26 9.01
C ALA A 14 3.27 4.31 7.48
N ASN A 15 2.19 4.62 6.76
CA ASN A 15 2.23 4.75 5.30
C ASN A 15 2.97 6.01 4.84
N MET A 16 2.89 7.13 5.57
CA MET A 16 3.74 8.30 5.32
C MET A 16 5.22 7.93 5.40
N TYR A 17 5.62 7.23 6.48
CA TYR A 17 7.00 6.79 6.63
C TYR A 17 7.44 5.84 5.51
N LEU A 18 6.62 4.84 5.18
CA LEU A 18 6.91 3.88 4.12
C LEU A 18 6.98 4.57 2.75
N GLY A 19 6.01 5.43 2.44
CA GLY A 19 5.95 6.13 1.17
C GLY A 19 7.15 7.05 0.92
N LEU A 20 7.58 7.79 1.94
CA LEU A 20 8.77 8.64 1.85
C LEU A 20 10.08 7.85 1.83
N ARG A 21 10.13 6.66 2.42
CA ARG A 21 11.34 5.85 2.53
C ARG A 21 11.53 4.88 1.37
N VAL A 22 10.44 4.31 0.87
CA VAL A 22 10.45 3.20 -0.09
C VAL A 22 9.74 3.58 -1.40
N GLY A 23 9.09 4.75 -1.45
CA GLY A 23 8.35 5.18 -2.65
C GLY A 23 7.03 4.44 -2.88
N MET A 24 6.54 3.68 -1.89
CA MET A 24 5.27 2.95 -2.02
C MET A 24 4.44 3.00 -0.74
N THR A 25 3.13 2.83 -0.88
CA THR A 25 2.20 2.64 0.24
C THR A 25 1.67 1.21 0.22
N VAL A 26 1.35 0.68 1.39
CA VAL A 26 0.81 -0.68 1.54
C VAL A 26 -0.60 -0.57 2.09
N SER A 27 -1.54 -1.32 1.49
CA SER A 27 -2.92 -1.35 1.99
C SER A 27 -2.99 -1.76 3.45
N ALA A 28 -3.65 -0.93 4.25
CA ALA A 28 -3.85 -1.13 5.68
C ALA A 28 -5.16 -1.89 5.99
N SER A 29 -5.99 -2.18 5.01
CA SER A 29 -7.32 -2.76 5.23
C SER A 29 -7.27 -4.09 5.98
N ILE A 30 -6.45 -5.03 5.53
CA ILE A 30 -6.32 -6.35 6.16
C ILE A 30 -5.61 -6.27 7.52
N PRO A 31 -4.44 -5.61 7.66
CA PRO A 31 -3.82 -5.40 8.97
C PRO A 31 -4.74 -4.71 9.97
N ALA A 32 -5.46 -3.68 9.55
CA ALA A 32 -6.41 -2.96 10.41
C ALA A 32 -7.57 -3.86 10.85
N ALA A 33 -8.10 -4.72 9.97
CA ALA A 33 -9.12 -5.71 10.33
C ALA A 33 -8.62 -6.68 11.40
N VAL A 34 -7.39 -7.19 11.26
CA VAL A 34 -6.79 -8.12 12.22
C VAL A 34 -6.55 -7.45 13.58
N VAL A 35 -5.97 -6.24 13.57
CA VAL A 35 -5.73 -5.46 14.81
C VAL A 35 -7.04 -5.09 15.49
N SER A 36 -8.04 -4.66 14.72
CA SER A 36 -9.39 -4.37 15.23
C SER A 36 -10.00 -5.58 15.93
N MET A 37 -9.95 -6.75 15.30
CA MET A 37 -10.46 -7.98 15.89
C MET A 37 -9.68 -8.39 17.15
N ALA A 38 -8.37 -8.26 17.14
CA ALA A 38 -7.54 -8.56 18.29
C ALA A 38 -7.89 -7.69 19.49
N ILE A 39 -8.10 -6.40 19.28
CA ILE A 39 -8.45 -5.45 20.34
C ILE A 39 -9.91 -5.62 20.79
N LEU A 40 -10.88 -5.59 19.86
CA LEU A 40 -12.29 -5.61 20.22
C LEU A 40 -12.70 -6.97 20.83
N ARG A 41 -12.18 -8.07 20.34
CA ARG A 41 -12.52 -9.39 20.83
C ARG A 41 -11.57 -9.94 21.89
N GLY A 42 -10.25 -9.73 21.68
CA GLY A 42 -9.23 -10.22 22.60
C GLY A 42 -9.21 -9.46 23.91
N VAL A 43 -9.19 -8.12 23.83
CA VAL A 43 -9.07 -7.25 25.01
C VAL A 43 -10.44 -6.85 25.55
N LEU A 44 -11.29 -6.27 24.69
CA LEU A 44 -12.61 -5.76 25.12
C LEU A 44 -13.69 -6.83 25.21
N ARG A 45 -13.42 -8.06 24.74
CA ARG A 45 -14.36 -9.21 24.72
C ARG A 45 -15.70 -8.86 24.08
N ARG A 46 -15.72 -7.90 23.19
CA ARG A 46 -16.86 -7.38 22.44
C ARG A 46 -16.43 -7.26 20.98
N GLY A 47 -17.38 -7.05 20.09
CA GLY A 47 -17.08 -6.78 18.68
C GLY A 47 -17.84 -7.72 17.74
N THR A 48 -18.76 -7.12 17.02
CA THR A 48 -19.44 -7.72 15.88
C THR A 48 -18.59 -7.56 14.63
N VAL A 49 -18.92 -8.28 13.54
CA VAL A 49 -18.29 -8.07 12.23
C VAL A 49 -18.46 -6.63 11.76
N LEU A 50 -19.63 -6.04 12.01
CA LEU A 50 -19.94 -4.67 11.58
C LEU A 50 -19.07 -3.64 12.32
N GLU A 51 -18.86 -3.81 13.62
CA GLU A 51 -17.97 -2.92 14.39
C GLU A 51 -16.52 -3.04 13.92
N ASN A 52 -16.05 -4.25 13.69
CA ASN A 52 -14.70 -4.46 13.12
C ASN A 52 -14.57 -3.88 11.72
N ASN A 53 -15.61 -4.00 10.89
CA ASN A 53 -15.62 -3.41 9.55
C ASN A 53 -15.58 -1.87 9.60
N ILE A 54 -16.32 -1.24 10.52
CA ILE A 54 -16.27 0.21 10.71
C ILE A 54 -14.87 0.65 11.14
N VAL A 55 -14.27 -0.03 12.10
CA VAL A 55 -12.90 0.29 12.57
C VAL A 55 -11.88 0.13 11.46
N GLN A 56 -11.94 -0.96 10.70
CA GLN A 56 -11.08 -1.21 9.55
C GLN A 56 -11.25 -0.16 8.46
N THR A 57 -12.48 0.20 8.11
CA THR A 57 -12.75 1.24 7.10
C THR A 57 -12.21 2.61 7.53
N MET A 58 -12.37 2.97 8.80
CA MET A 58 -11.80 4.21 9.34
C MET A 58 -10.27 4.19 9.31
N ALA A 59 -9.64 3.07 9.67
CA ALA A 59 -8.19 2.92 9.64
C ALA A 59 -7.63 3.02 8.21
N SER A 60 -8.31 2.42 7.24
CA SER A 60 -7.96 2.46 5.82
C SER A 60 -8.06 3.87 5.22
N THR A 61 -8.92 4.74 5.77
CA THR A 61 -9.01 6.15 5.34
C THR A 61 -7.71 6.90 5.59
N GLY A 62 -7.04 6.66 6.73
CA GLY A 62 -5.74 7.29 7.03
C GLY A 62 -4.66 6.93 6.01
N GLU A 63 -4.59 5.66 5.64
CA GLU A 63 -3.67 5.17 4.60
C GLU A 63 -3.96 5.84 3.25
N SER A 64 -5.21 5.89 2.84
CA SER A 64 -5.60 6.49 1.55
C SER A 64 -5.26 7.98 1.49
N LEU A 65 -5.44 8.73 2.60
CA LEU A 65 -5.01 10.11 2.70
C LEU A 65 -3.48 10.24 2.61
N ALA A 66 -2.72 9.36 3.28
CA ALA A 66 -1.28 9.34 3.19
C ALA A 66 -0.82 9.18 1.73
N ALA A 67 -1.36 8.19 1.01
CA ALA A 67 -1.04 7.94 -0.38
C ALA A 67 -1.32 9.16 -1.27
N GLY A 68 -2.47 9.81 -1.09
CA GLY A 68 -2.82 11.01 -1.83
C GLY A 68 -1.86 12.19 -1.61
N VAL A 69 -1.41 12.39 -0.38
CA VAL A 69 -0.52 13.51 -0.02
C VAL A 69 0.91 13.26 -0.42
N ILE A 70 1.46 12.06 -0.17
CA ILE A 70 2.89 11.74 -0.39
C ILE A 70 3.28 11.86 -1.85
N PHE A 71 2.43 11.45 -2.77
CA PHE A 71 2.77 11.44 -4.19
C PHE A 71 2.44 12.74 -4.90
N THR A 72 1.69 13.65 -4.29
CA THR A 72 1.29 14.93 -4.91
C THR A 72 1.99 16.14 -4.32
N VAL A 73 2.05 16.25 -2.99
CA VAL A 73 2.58 17.45 -2.33
C VAL A 73 4.09 17.62 -2.53
N PRO A 74 4.94 16.58 -2.47
CA PRO A 74 6.35 16.72 -2.78
C PRO A 74 6.62 17.22 -4.19
N ALA A 75 5.78 16.87 -5.17
CA ALA A 75 5.91 17.39 -6.54
C ALA A 75 5.82 18.91 -6.60
N LEU A 76 5.00 19.55 -5.77
CA LEU A 76 4.87 21.01 -5.70
C LEU A 76 6.18 21.68 -5.21
N VAL A 77 6.92 21.00 -4.34
CA VAL A 77 8.22 21.46 -3.88
C VAL A 77 9.27 21.24 -4.96
N LEU A 78 9.26 20.08 -5.61
CA LEU A 78 10.24 19.75 -6.67
C LEU A 78 10.13 20.67 -7.88
N ILE A 79 8.93 21.05 -8.29
CA ILE A 79 8.73 22.01 -9.40
C ILE A 79 8.92 23.48 -8.98
N GLY A 80 9.28 23.75 -7.71
CA GLY A 80 9.51 25.09 -7.19
C GLY A 80 8.26 25.93 -6.94
N ALA A 81 7.05 25.35 -7.03
CA ALA A 81 5.79 26.03 -6.72
C ALA A 81 5.66 26.35 -5.22
N TRP A 82 6.21 25.48 -4.38
CA TRP A 82 6.36 25.67 -2.94
C TRP A 82 7.84 25.59 -2.57
N GLN A 83 8.27 26.47 -1.65
CA GLN A 83 9.65 26.44 -1.13
C GLN A 83 9.79 25.39 -0.02
N ASP A 84 8.69 25.15 0.73
CA ASP A 84 8.62 24.20 1.85
C ASP A 84 7.23 23.56 1.96
N PHE A 85 7.15 22.49 2.75
CA PHE A 85 5.87 21.86 3.06
C PHE A 85 5.01 22.77 3.93
N ARG A 86 3.85 23.17 3.39
CA ARG A 86 2.90 24.06 4.08
C ARG A 86 1.80 23.25 4.76
N PHE A 87 1.81 23.22 6.08
CA PHE A 87 0.86 22.42 6.87
C PHE A 87 -0.61 22.76 6.56
N TRP A 88 -1.01 24.01 6.69
CA TRP A 88 -2.41 24.41 6.51
C TRP A 88 -2.95 24.18 5.09
N PRO A 89 -2.29 24.62 4.02
CA PRO A 89 -2.73 24.32 2.66
C PRO A 89 -2.82 22.82 2.40
N THR A 90 -1.83 22.01 2.82
CA THR A 90 -1.84 20.56 2.66
C THR A 90 -3.04 19.93 3.40
N THR A 91 -3.30 20.35 4.64
CA THR A 91 -4.43 19.84 5.43
C THR A 91 -5.77 20.20 4.79
N LEU A 92 -5.94 21.43 4.31
CA LEU A 92 -7.16 21.84 3.62
C LEU A 92 -7.39 21.08 2.31
N ILE A 93 -6.34 20.90 1.51
CA ILE A 93 -6.42 20.12 0.26
C ILE A 93 -6.82 18.68 0.58
N ALA A 94 -6.19 18.04 1.56
CA ALA A 94 -6.51 16.67 1.96
C ALA A 94 -7.96 16.55 2.48
N MET A 95 -8.41 17.49 3.29
CA MET A 95 -9.77 17.53 3.83
C MET A 95 -10.81 17.71 2.73
N LEU A 96 -10.62 18.71 1.86
CA LEU A 96 -11.54 18.98 0.74
C LEU A 96 -11.55 17.83 -0.27
N GLY A 97 -10.38 17.26 -0.57
CA GLY A 97 -10.27 16.08 -1.43
C GLY A 97 -10.99 14.87 -0.84
N GLY A 98 -10.86 14.63 0.48
CA GLY A 98 -11.59 13.59 1.18
C GLY A 98 -13.10 13.78 1.13
N LEU A 99 -13.60 15.01 1.40
CA LEU A 99 -15.02 15.34 1.30
C LEU A 99 -15.55 15.14 -0.13
N LEU A 100 -14.80 15.62 -1.13
CA LEU A 100 -15.16 15.43 -2.53
C LEU A 100 -15.25 13.95 -2.88
N GLY A 101 -14.28 13.14 -2.44
CA GLY A 101 -14.27 11.69 -2.63
C GLY A 101 -15.51 11.02 -2.06
N VAL A 102 -15.95 11.39 -0.86
CA VAL A 102 -17.18 10.88 -0.25
C VAL A 102 -18.41 11.26 -1.07
N VAL A 103 -18.53 12.54 -1.46
CA VAL A 103 -19.67 13.04 -2.25
C VAL A 103 -19.76 12.32 -3.60
N LEU A 104 -18.62 12.13 -4.28
CA LEU A 104 -18.59 11.43 -5.57
C LEU A 104 -18.86 9.92 -5.39
N MET A 105 -18.43 9.31 -4.29
CA MET A 105 -18.62 7.87 -4.06
C MET A 105 -20.10 7.49 -3.86
N VAL A 106 -20.92 8.38 -3.32
CA VAL A 106 -22.36 8.10 -3.10
C VAL A 106 -23.07 7.66 -4.39
N PRO A 107 -23.05 8.42 -5.51
CA PRO A 107 -23.64 8.00 -6.76
C PRO A 107 -22.85 6.86 -7.45
N LEU A 108 -21.51 6.91 -7.40
CA LEU A 108 -20.64 5.94 -8.04
C LEU A 108 -20.76 4.53 -7.43
N ARG A 109 -21.08 4.42 -6.14
CA ARG A 109 -21.24 3.14 -5.46
C ARG A 109 -22.26 2.24 -6.19
N ARG A 110 -23.39 2.79 -6.60
CA ARG A 110 -24.40 2.02 -7.35
C ARG A 110 -23.87 1.57 -8.71
N ALA A 111 -23.23 2.48 -9.43
CA ALA A 111 -22.75 2.22 -10.77
C ALA A 111 -21.56 1.26 -10.81
N LEU A 112 -20.63 1.37 -9.86
CA LEU A 112 -19.37 0.64 -9.89
C LEU A 112 -19.36 -0.61 -9.01
N ILE A 113 -20.15 -0.65 -7.93
CA ILE A 113 -20.10 -1.75 -6.98
C ILE A 113 -21.38 -2.58 -7.04
N VAL A 114 -22.55 -1.94 -6.84
CA VAL A 114 -23.80 -2.69 -6.67
C VAL A 114 -24.27 -3.31 -7.99
N ASN A 115 -24.19 -2.57 -9.09
CA ASN A 115 -24.67 -2.98 -10.40
C ASN A 115 -23.60 -3.66 -11.28
N ARG A 116 -22.42 -3.93 -10.74
CA ARG A 116 -21.29 -4.50 -11.48
C ARG A 116 -20.67 -5.70 -10.74
N PRO A 117 -21.39 -6.84 -10.72
CA PRO A 117 -20.88 -8.08 -10.12
C PRO A 117 -19.69 -8.66 -10.90
N ASP A 118 -19.45 -8.20 -12.12
CA ASP A 118 -18.34 -8.57 -12.98
C ASP A 118 -17.00 -7.92 -12.57
N LEU A 119 -17.03 -6.85 -11.77
CA LEU A 119 -15.82 -6.20 -11.29
C LEU A 119 -15.28 -6.90 -10.03
N PRO A 120 -14.08 -7.49 -10.11
CA PRO A 120 -13.45 -8.08 -8.94
C PRO A 120 -12.90 -6.98 -8.04
N TYR A 121 -13.26 -7.02 -6.78
CA TYR A 121 -12.65 -6.18 -5.73
C TYR A 121 -11.84 -7.08 -4.80
N PRO A 122 -10.67 -7.58 -5.24
CA PRO A 122 -9.97 -8.68 -4.56
C PRO A 122 -9.58 -8.34 -3.13
N GLU A 123 -9.14 -7.11 -2.88
CA GLU A 123 -8.79 -6.65 -1.54
C GLU A 123 -10.01 -6.56 -0.61
N GLY A 124 -11.12 -5.99 -1.09
CA GLY A 124 -12.36 -5.91 -0.31
C GLY A 124 -12.91 -7.29 0.01
N VAL A 125 -12.87 -8.21 -0.94
CA VAL A 125 -13.26 -9.61 -0.76
C VAL A 125 -12.36 -10.31 0.27
N ALA A 126 -11.04 -10.15 0.16
CA ALA A 126 -10.10 -10.72 1.13
C ALA A 126 -10.32 -10.17 2.54
N CYS A 127 -10.54 -8.85 2.67
CA CYS A 127 -10.85 -8.23 3.95
C CYS A 127 -12.15 -8.78 4.55
N ALA A 128 -13.21 -8.93 3.75
CA ALA A 128 -14.47 -9.53 4.19
C ALA A 128 -14.28 -10.97 4.66
N HIS A 129 -13.45 -11.77 3.98
CA HIS A 129 -13.11 -13.12 4.41
C HIS A 129 -12.35 -13.14 5.73
N VAL A 130 -11.39 -12.23 5.93
CA VAL A 130 -10.65 -12.09 7.18
C VAL A 130 -11.60 -11.75 8.34
N LEU A 131 -12.49 -10.78 8.15
CA LEU A 131 -13.49 -10.40 9.14
C LEU A 131 -14.44 -11.54 9.48
N ALA A 132 -14.95 -12.26 8.48
CA ALA A 132 -15.84 -13.41 8.67
C ALA A 132 -15.12 -14.57 9.38
N THR A 133 -13.87 -14.86 9.00
CA THR A 133 -13.05 -15.88 9.64
C THR A 133 -12.75 -15.54 11.09
N GLY A 134 -12.42 -14.26 11.34
CA GLY A 134 -12.23 -13.74 12.68
C GLY A 134 -13.48 -13.92 13.55
N GLN A 135 -14.68 -13.78 12.97
CA GLN A 135 -15.93 -13.98 13.72
C GLN A 135 -16.17 -15.45 14.08
N ARG A 136 -15.87 -16.37 13.17
CA ARG A 136 -16.05 -17.82 13.41
C ARG A 136 -15.05 -18.36 14.42
N GLY A 137 -13.88 -17.74 14.54
CA GLY A 137 -12.81 -18.20 15.44
C GLY A 137 -12.13 -19.48 14.94
N GLY A 138 -11.49 -20.18 15.87
CA GLY A 138 -10.90 -21.51 15.61
C GLY A 138 -9.64 -21.51 14.75
N ALA A 139 -9.52 -22.53 13.87
CA ALA A 139 -8.32 -22.76 13.06
C ALA A 139 -7.98 -21.59 12.09
N GLY A 140 -9.01 -20.92 11.55
CA GLY A 140 -8.83 -19.81 10.65
C GLY A 140 -8.12 -18.61 11.30
N VAL A 141 -8.46 -18.28 12.54
CA VAL A 141 -7.78 -17.20 13.29
C VAL A 141 -6.33 -17.56 13.59
N ARG A 142 -6.06 -18.82 13.90
CA ARG A 142 -4.67 -19.30 14.09
C ARG A 142 -3.85 -19.16 12.81
N LEU A 143 -4.43 -19.47 11.66
CA LEU A 143 -3.77 -19.32 10.36
C LEU A 143 -3.45 -17.86 10.03
N ILE A 144 -4.39 -16.95 10.28
CA ILE A 144 -4.17 -15.49 10.14
C ILE A 144 -3.04 -15.03 11.08
N GLY A 145 -3.07 -15.47 12.35
CA GLY A 145 -2.02 -15.15 13.33
C GLY A 145 -0.65 -15.69 12.92
N PHE A 146 -0.59 -16.92 12.40
CA PHE A 146 0.64 -17.51 11.89
C PHE A 146 1.18 -16.73 10.68
N GLY A 147 0.32 -16.38 9.72
CA GLY A 147 0.71 -15.57 8.56
C GLY A 147 1.25 -14.20 8.96
N LEU A 148 0.61 -13.54 9.93
CA LEU A 148 1.08 -12.25 10.48
C LEU A 148 2.45 -12.41 11.17
N ALA A 149 2.61 -13.43 12.00
CA ALA A 149 3.87 -13.71 12.69
C ALA A 149 5.00 -14.04 11.70
N ALA A 150 4.72 -14.85 10.69
CA ALA A 150 5.68 -15.19 9.63
C ALA A 150 6.10 -13.95 8.83
N GLY A 151 5.13 -13.12 8.41
CA GLY A 151 5.41 -11.86 7.72
C GLY A 151 6.23 -10.89 8.56
N ALA A 152 5.90 -10.75 9.85
CA ALA A 152 6.65 -9.93 10.79
C ALA A 152 8.07 -10.47 11.01
N ALA A 153 8.25 -11.78 11.12
CA ALA A 153 9.55 -12.41 11.27
C ALA A 153 10.44 -12.15 10.03
N VAL A 154 9.92 -12.34 8.83
CA VAL A 154 10.67 -12.03 7.59
C VAL A 154 11.03 -10.54 7.55
N LYS A 155 10.10 -9.65 7.85
CA LYS A 155 10.37 -8.20 7.87
C LYS A 155 11.42 -7.83 8.91
N PHE A 156 11.40 -8.46 10.09
CA PHE A 156 12.41 -8.28 11.13
C PHE A 156 13.81 -8.77 10.67
N LEU A 157 13.88 -9.91 9.99
CA LEU A 157 15.14 -10.41 9.43
C LEU A 157 15.71 -9.51 8.34
N VAL A 158 14.84 -8.89 7.52
CA VAL A 158 15.25 -7.96 6.46
C VAL A 158 15.67 -6.61 7.04
N THR A 159 14.84 -6.01 7.90
CA THR A 159 14.99 -4.59 8.29
C THR A 159 15.59 -4.43 9.69
N GLY A 160 15.40 -5.40 10.60
CA GLY A 160 15.91 -5.34 11.97
C GLY A 160 17.32 -5.92 12.10
N VAL A 161 17.52 -7.12 11.59
CA VAL A 161 18.81 -7.85 11.71
C VAL A 161 19.67 -7.70 10.46
N HIS A 162 19.09 -7.27 9.34
CA HIS A 162 19.77 -7.15 8.03
C HIS A 162 20.38 -8.47 7.53
N LEU A 163 19.79 -9.60 7.95
CA LEU A 163 20.25 -10.94 7.56
C LEU A 163 19.87 -11.29 6.13
N LEU A 164 18.73 -10.75 5.67
CA LEU A 164 18.23 -10.92 4.30
C LEU A 164 18.30 -9.58 3.58
N ARG A 165 18.63 -9.61 2.30
CA ARG A 165 18.55 -8.41 1.45
C ARG A 165 17.09 -8.05 1.21
N GLY A 166 16.75 -6.77 1.37
CA GLY A 166 15.39 -6.26 1.14
C GLY A 166 15.03 -6.16 -0.33
N ALA A 167 16.02 -5.89 -1.17
CA ALA A 167 15.87 -5.85 -2.63
C ALA A 167 17.02 -6.59 -3.30
N ILE A 168 16.74 -7.16 -4.45
CA ILE A 168 17.72 -7.75 -5.37
C ILE A 168 17.66 -6.89 -6.63
N GLU A 169 18.74 -6.17 -6.90
CA GLU A 169 18.82 -5.23 -8.00
C GLU A 169 20.04 -5.52 -8.87
N ALA A 170 19.85 -5.40 -10.19
CA ALA A 170 20.93 -5.48 -11.15
C ALA A 170 20.67 -4.50 -12.29
N ALA A 171 21.71 -3.79 -12.67
CA ALA A 171 21.67 -2.88 -13.81
C ALA A 171 22.88 -3.12 -14.72
N TRP A 172 22.65 -3.07 -16.02
CA TRP A 172 23.68 -3.25 -17.04
C TRP A 172 23.59 -2.12 -18.06
N ALA A 173 24.73 -1.58 -18.44
CA ALA A 173 24.83 -0.69 -19.58
C ALA A 173 24.80 -1.51 -20.89
N VAL A 174 23.87 -1.19 -21.77
CA VAL A 174 23.73 -1.83 -23.09
C VAL A 174 23.83 -0.74 -24.16
N GLY A 175 25.01 -0.56 -24.73
CA GLY A 175 25.29 0.53 -25.67
C GLY A 175 25.21 1.88 -24.99
N ARG A 176 24.24 2.72 -25.37
CA ARG A 176 23.98 4.04 -24.77
C ARG A 176 22.82 4.02 -23.77
N GLY A 177 22.16 2.91 -23.60
CA GLY A 177 21.04 2.72 -22.69
C GLY A 177 21.43 1.91 -21.47
N ILE A 178 20.52 1.88 -20.48
CA ILE A 178 20.64 1.12 -19.24
C ILE A 178 19.45 0.16 -19.15
N VAL A 179 19.74 -1.10 -18.87
CA VAL A 179 18.72 -2.09 -18.51
C VAL A 179 18.79 -2.33 -17.01
N TYR A 180 17.69 -2.12 -16.32
CA TYR A 180 17.55 -2.32 -14.88
C TYR A 180 16.53 -3.41 -14.61
N VAL A 181 16.88 -4.33 -13.71
CA VAL A 181 15.98 -5.37 -13.18
C VAL A 181 16.10 -5.36 -11.66
N GLY A 182 14.99 -5.14 -10.99
CA GLY A 182 14.93 -5.14 -9.53
C GLY A 182 13.70 -5.91 -9.03
N ALA A 183 13.86 -6.57 -7.88
CA ALA A 183 12.78 -7.24 -7.16
C ALA A 183 12.90 -6.94 -5.67
N ASP A 184 11.83 -6.42 -5.08
CA ASP A 184 11.74 -6.23 -3.63
C ASP A 184 11.28 -7.52 -2.94
N VAL A 185 12.01 -7.95 -1.93
CA VAL A 185 11.69 -9.13 -1.11
C VAL A 185 10.73 -8.71 0.00
N SER A 186 9.47 -8.51 -0.36
CA SER A 186 8.44 -8.07 0.56
C SER A 186 7.31 -9.11 0.69
N PRO A 187 7.10 -9.71 1.88
CA PRO A 187 5.97 -10.60 2.12
C PRO A 187 4.62 -9.93 1.86
N ALA A 188 4.52 -8.62 2.09
CA ALA A 188 3.30 -7.86 1.83
C ALA A 188 2.98 -7.83 0.33
N LEU A 189 3.97 -7.57 -0.54
CA LEU A 189 3.79 -7.55 -1.99
C LEU A 189 3.44 -8.94 -2.53
N LEU A 190 4.05 -10.01 -2.00
CA LEU A 190 3.68 -11.38 -2.33
C LEU A 190 2.22 -11.68 -1.97
N GLY A 191 1.77 -11.26 -0.78
CA GLY A 191 0.38 -11.42 -0.35
C GLY A 191 -0.59 -10.65 -1.24
N VAL A 192 -0.27 -9.41 -1.58
CA VAL A 192 -1.08 -8.59 -2.50
C VAL A 192 -1.15 -9.23 -3.88
N GLY A 193 -0.02 -9.67 -4.43
CA GLY A 193 0.02 -10.35 -5.73
C GLY A 193 -0.85 -11.61 -5.77
N TYR A 194 -0.85 -12.40 -4.68
CA TYR A 194 -1.71 -13.57 -4.55
C TYR A 194 -3.21 -13.22 -4.50
N ILE A 195 -3.58 -12.19 -3.73
CA ILE A 195 -4.97 -11.72 -3.57
C ILE A 195 -5.51 -11.16 -4.89
N VAL A 196 -4.72 -10.35 -5.58
CA VAL A 196 -5.10 -9.68 -6.83
C VAL A 196 -5.24 -10.67 -8.00
N GLY A 197 -4.51 -11.77 -7.95
CA GLY A 197 -4.57 -12.84 -8.93
C GLY A 197 -3.76 -12.57 -10.20
N ILE A 198 -3.52 -13.65 -10.96
CA ILE A 198 -2.58 -13.65 -12.09
C ILE A 198 -2.93 -12.65 -13.20
N ARG A 199 -4.22 -12.43 -13.47
CA ARG A 199 -4.67 -11.53 -14.55
C ARG A 199 -4.23 -10.09 -14.32
N VAL A 200 -4.45 -9.57 -13.12
CA VAL A 200 -4.08 -8.20 -12.76
C VAL A 200 -2.57 -8.11 -12.50
N ALA A 201 -2.00 -9.10 -11.83
CA ALA A 201 -0.56 -9.17 -11.61
C ALA A 201 0.25 -9.16 -12.91
N SER A 202 -0.23 -9.85 -13.97
CA SER A 202 0.43 -9.83 -15.27
C SER A 202 0.36 -8.46 -15.96
N LEU A 203 -0.75 -7.72 -15.81
CA LEU A 203 -0.86 -6.35 -16.33
C LEU A 203 0.11 -5.40 -15.62
N VAL A 204 0.22 -5.50 -14.30
CA VAL A 204 1.19 -4.71 -13.51
C VAL A 204 2.62 -5.04 -13.93
N PHE A 205 2.93 -6.33 -14.08
CA PHE A 205 4.23 -6.78 -14.56
C PHE A 205 4.56 -6.24 -15.97
N LEU A 206 3.60 -6.30 -16.90
CA LEU A 206 3.78 -5.75 -18.24
C LEU A 206 4.04 -4.24 -18.22
N GLY A 207 3.31 -3.49 -17.38
CA GLY A 207 3.56 -2.06 -17.19
C GLY A 207 4.97 -1.77 -16.67
N GLY A 208 5.41 -2.51 -15.65
CA GLY A 208 6.77 -2.44 -15.13
C GLY A 208 7.82 -2.81 -16.19
N PHE A 209 7.60 -3.89 -16.94
CA PHE A 209 8.49 -4.30 -18.02
C PHE A 209 8.60 -3.23 -19.12
N MET A 210 7.49 -2.61 -19.52
CA MET A 210 7.51 -1.51 -20.49
C MET A 210 8.27 -0.29 -19.97
N ALA A 211 8.11 0.06 -18.69
CA ALA A 211 8.81 1.19 -18.10
C ALA A 211 10.31 0.94 -17.98
N TRP A 212 10.70 -0.15 -17.31
CA TRP A 212 12.10 -0.44 -16.99
C TRP A 212 12.87 -1.17 -18.09
N GLY A 213 12.19 -2.01 -18.89
CA GLY A 213 12.81 -2.79 -19.95
C GLY A 213 12.83 -2.10 -21.32
N VAL A 214 11.92 -1.14 -21.55
CA VAL A 214 11.81 -0.45 -22.84
C VAL A 214 12.05 1.04 -22.70
N ALA A 215 11.27 1.74 -21.86
CA ALA A 215 11.37 3.20 -21.78
C ALA A 215 12.68 3.67 -21.16
N LEU A 216 13.14 3.06 -20.08
CA LEU A 216 14.38 3.41 -19.44
C LEU A 216 15.60 3.27 -20.38
N PRO A 217 15.84 2.13 -21.10
CA PRO A 217 16.93 2.01 -22.04
C PRO A 217 16.90 3.04 -23.18
N LEU A 218 15.72 3.48 -23.60
CA LEU A 218 15.55 4.48 -24.65
C LEU A 218 15.80 5.90 -24.17
N MET A 219 15.47 6.21 -22.90
CA MET A 219 15.58 7.55 -22.32
C MET A 219 16.93 7.78 -21.63
N ALA A 220 17.51 6.74 -21.06
CA ALA A 220 18.79 6.85 -20.36
C ALA A 220 19.91 7.27 -21.31
N ARG A 221 20.59 8.34 -20.97
CA ARG A 221 21.79 8.83 -21.70
C ARG A 221 23.01 8.38 -20.91
N GLY A 222 24.01 7.81 -21.59
CA GLY A 222 25.26 7.40 -20.94
C GLY A 222 25.91 8.58 -20.20
N GLY A 223 26.16 8.38 -18.91
CA GLY A 223 26.82 9.34 -18.01
C GLY A 223 28.02 8.71 -17.31
N THR A 224 28.66 9.46 -16.43
CA THR A 224 29.79 9.01 -15.61
C THR A 224 29.37 8.23 -14.36
N GLU A 225 28.08 8.22 -14.05
CA GLU A 225 27.50 7.52 -12.89
C GLU A 225 27.42 6.01 -13.13
N THR A 226 27.28 5.25 -12.04
CA THR A 226 27.07 3.81 -12.15
C THR A 226 25.72 3.49 -12.82
N PRO A 227 25.58 2.35 -13.53
CA PRO A 227 24.33 2.00 -14.19
C PRO A 227 23.11 2.00 -13.26
N ILE A 228 23.30 1.66 -11.97
CA ILE A 228 22.23 1.70 -10.98
C ILE A 228 21.84 3.13 -10.64
N GLU A 229 22.80 4.03 -10.37
CA GLU A 229 22.54 5.44 -10.09
C GLU A 229 21.86 6.13 -11.26
N GLN A 230 22.31 5.85 -12.49
CA GLN A 230 21.67 6.37 -13.70
C GLN A 230 20.22 5.87 -13.86
N ALA A 231 19.93 4.62 -13.52
CA ALA A 231 18.57 4.08 -13.57
C ALA A 231 17.60 4.80 -12.62
N TRP A 232 18.11 5.32 -11.50
CA TRP A 232 17.31 6.08 -10.52
C TRP A 232 17.28 7.58 -10.78
N SER A 233 18.11 8.12 -11.66
CA SER A 233 18.18 9.55 -12.02
C SER A 233 17.34 9.93 -13.24
N VAL A 234 16.77 8.98 -13.96
CA VAL A 234 15.90 9.17 -15.13
C VAL A 234 14.44 9.17 -14.73
#